data_21cba97f1f4ee16cfe71302ec45bbb90
#
_entry.id   21cba97f1f4ee16cfe71302ec45bbb90
#
_cell.length_a   1.000
_cell.length_b   1.000
_cell.length_c   1.000
_cell.angle_alpha   90.00
_cell.angle_beta   90.00
_cell.angle_gamma   90.00
#
_symmetry.space_group_name_H-M   'P 1'
#
loop_
_entity.id
_entity.type
_entity.pdbx_description
1 polymer ?
#
loop_
_entity_poly.entity_id
_entity_poly.type
_entity_poly.pdbx_seq_one_letter_code
_entity_poly.pdbx_strand_id
1 'polypeptide(L)' 'MRKKFIEFNGQLINVKEIVFVQKVAGINARNGQQYGIYIHVRDFDYRQEWLKSEEDRDRRFNEIKEDLC' A
#
# COMPACT_ATOMS: atom_id res chain seq x y z
N MET A 1 16.83 0.67 7.66
CA MET A 1 17.47 -0.25 6.72
C MET A 1 16.49 -0.62 5.61
N ARG A 2 16.95 -0.57 4.38
CA ARG A 2 16.11 -0.85 3.23
C ARG A 2 15.93 -2.35 3.03
N LYS A 3 14.70 -2.78 2.86
CA LYS A 3 14.38 -4.18 2.58
C LYS A 3 14.43 -4.46 1.09
N LYS A 4 14.67 -5.72 0.73
CA LYS A 4 14.60 -6.15 -0.67
C LYS A 4 13.17 -6.40 -1.11
N PHE A 5 12.34 -6.88 -0.19
CA PHE A 5 10.94 -7.21 -0.45
C PHE A 5 10.08 -6.65 0.66
N ILE A 6 8.86 -6.29 0.32
CA ILE A 6 7.85 -5.97 1.33
C ILE A 6 6.65 -6.89 1.11
N GLU A 7 5.99 -7.26 2.20
CA GLU A 7 4.75 -8.02 2.13
C GLU A 7 3.59 -7.05 2.04
N PHE A 8 2.73 -7.23 1.06
CA PHE A 8 1.61 -6.34 0.86
C PHE A 8 0.43 -7.17 0.36
N ASN A 9 -0.65 -7.18 1.17
CA ASN A 9 -1.87 -7.91 0.86
C ASN A 9 -1.59 -9.39 0.53
N GLY A 10 -0.71 -10.01 1.32
CA GLY A 10 -0.37 -11.43 1.14
C GLY A 10 0.61 -11.72 0.02
N GLN A 11 1.18 -10.70 -0.59
CA GLN A 11 2.14 -10.86 -1.68
C GLN A 11 3.48 -10.23 -1.30
N LEU A 12 4.55 -10.82 -1.80
CA LEU A 12 5.89 -10.24 -1.66
C LEU A 12 6.20 -9.43 -2.90
N ILE A 13 6.53 -8.16 -2.69
CA ILE A 13 6.83 -7.24 -3.79
C ILE A 13 8.30 -6.85 -3.70
N ASN A 14 9.01 -7.00 -4.82
CA ASN A 14 10.39 -6.57 -4.91
C ASN A 14 10.43 -5.04 -4.88
N VAL A 15 11.16 -4.49 -3.92
CA VAL A 15 11.26 -3.03 -3.74
C VAL A 15 11.75 -2.33 -5.01
N LYS A 16 12.61 -2.98 -5.78
CA LYS A 16 13.13 -2.40 -7.03
C LYS A 16 12.06 -2.23 -8.10
N GLU A 17 10.97 -2.96 -7.99
CA GLU A 17 9.88 -2.89 -8.97
C GLU A 17 8.86 -1.82 -8.61
N ILE A 18 8.96 -1.21 -7.43
CA ILE A 18 7.99 -0.22 -6.97
C ILE A 18 8.32 1.13 -7.60
N VAL A 19 7.33 1.70 -8.29
CA VAL A 19 7.44 3.02 -8.90
C VAL A 19 7.03 4.09 -7.91
N PHE A 20 5.85 3.93 -7.30
CA PHE A 20 5.42 4.83 -6.23
C PHE A 20 4.34 4.17 -5.38
N VAL A 21 4.13 4.73 -4.20
CA VAL A 21 3.11 4.28 -3.25
C VAL A 21 2.17 5.44 -2.99
N GLN A 22 0.87 5.18 -2.96
CA GLN A 22 -0.14 6.21 -2.84
C GLN A 22 -1.18 5.85 -1.79
N LYS A 23 -1.54 6.82 -0.96
CA LYS A 23 -2.67 6.67 -0.04
C LYS A 23 -3.94 7.05 -0.79
N VAL A 24 -4.98 6.26 -0.63
CA VAL A 24 -6.26 6.51 -1.29
C VAL A 24 -7.41 6.39 -0.29
N ALA A 25 -8.52 6.98 -0.64
CA ALA A 25 -9.76 6.85 0.12
C ALA A 25 -10.89 6.66 -0.88
N GLY A 26 -11.89 5.90 -0.48
CA GLY A 26 -13.04 5.66 -1.35
C GLY A 26 -14.29 5.42 -0.52
N ILE A 27 -15.41 5.31 -1.20
CA ILE A 27 -16.69 5.02 -0.57
C ILE A 27 -17.22 3.72 -1.15
N ASN A 28 -17.54 2.79 -0.25
CA ASN A 28 -18.15 1.53 -0.62
C ASN A 28 -19.60 1.54 -0.16
N ALA A 29 -20.52 1.20 -1.06
CA ALA A 29 -21.94 1.25 -0.77
C ALA A 29 -22.35 0.34 0.40
N ARG A 30 -21.61 -0.74 0.62
CA ARG A 30 -21.91 -1.70 1.70
C ARG A 30 -21.24 -1.35 3.02
N ASN A 31 -20.00 -0.87 2.96
CA ASN A 31 -19.15 -0.71 4.13
C ASN A 31 -18.87 0.74 4.49
N GLY A 32 -19.41 1.69 3.72
CA GLY A 32 -19.14 3.10 3.93
C GLY A 32 -17.74 3.49 3.44
N GLN A 33 -17.10 4.39 4.16
CA GLN A 33 -15.81 4.92 3.75
C GLN A 33 -14.70 3.88 3.96
N GLN A 34 -13.83 3.76 2.98
CA GLN A 34 -12.69 2.85 3.01
C GLN A 34 -11.40 3.63 2.80
N TYR A 35 -10.33 3.10 3.38
CA TYR A 35 -9.01 3.70 3.30
C TYR A 35 -8.06 2.67 2.74
N GLY A 36 -7.31 3.05 1.73
CA GLY A 36 -6.45 2.10 1.05
C GLY A 36 -5.06 2.62 0.74
N ILE A 37 -4.24 1.69 0.29
CA ILE A 37 -2.89 1.99 -0.18
C ILE A 37 -2.73 1.29 -1.51
N TYR A 38 -2.23 2.02 -2.50
CA TYR A 38 -1.87 1.46 -3.80
C TYR A 38 -0.35 1.49 -3.92
N ILE A 39 0.21 0.37 -4.31
CA ILE A 39 1.61 0.29 -4.69
C ILE A 39 1.64 0.08 -6.20
N HIS A 40 2.23 1.04 -6.91
CA HIS A 40 2.37 0.95 -8.36
C HIS A 40 3.72 0.35 -8.68
N VAL A 41 3.72 -0.73 -9.45
CA VAL A 41 4.92 -1.44 -9.84
C VAL A 41 5.15 -1.24 -11.33
N ARG A 42 6.34 -1.65 -11.81
CA ARG A 42 6.69 -1.54 -13.23
C ARG A 42 5.69 -2.29 -14.11
N ASP A 43 5.66 -1.96 -15.38
CA ASP A 43 4.78 -2.55 -16.39
C ASP A 43 3.31 -2.17 -16.19
N PHE A 44 3.09 -1.00 -15.58
CA PHE A 44 1.74 -0.44 -15.41
C PHE A 44 0.82 -1.29 -14.54
N ASP A 45 1.41 -2.15 -13.71
CA ASP A 45 0.65 -2.96 -12.78
C ASP A 45 0.57 -2.26 -11.42
N TYR A 46 -0.34 -2.72 -10.58
CA TYR A 46 -0.45 -2.17 -9.23
C TYR A 46 -0.98 -3.22 -8.26
N ARG A 47 -0.73 -2.96 -6.96
CA ARG A 47 -1.25 -3.75 -5.86
C ARG A 47 -2.02 -2.84 -4.94
N GLN A 48 -3.05 -3.37 -4.31
CA GLN A 48 -3.99 -2.60 -3.52
C GLN A 48 -4.27 -3.30 -2.21
N GLU A 49 -4.36 -2.52 -1.14
CA GLU A 49 -4.73 -3.03 0.19
C GLU A 49 -5.71 -2.05 0.81
N TRP A 50 -6.80 -2.58 1.39
CA TRP A 50 -7.80 -1.78 2.07
C TRP A 50 -7.69 -1.98 3.57
N LEU A 51 -7.76 -0.89 4.33
CA LEU A 51 -7.65 -0.87 5.78
C LEU A 51 -8.96 -0.37 6.37
N LYS A 52 -9.17 -0.65 7.65
CA LYS A 52 -10.43 -0.34 8.33
C LYS A 52 -10.58 1.13 8.67
N SER A 53 -9.48 1.83 8.89
CA SER A 53 -9.53 3.23 9.31
C SER A 53 -8.41 4.02 8.68
N GLU A 54 -8.57 5.34 8.69
CA GLU A 54 -7.53 6.26 8.23
C GLU A 54 -6.24 6.09 9.04
N GLU A 55 -6.39 5.90 10.35
CA GLU A 55 -5.26 5.72 11.24
C GLU A 55 -4.47 4.46 10.88
N ASP A 56 -5.17 3.35 10.64
CA ASP A 56 -4.52 2.10 10.23
C ASP A 56 -3.82 2.27 8.88
N ARG A 57 -4.47 2.95 7.95
CA ARG A 57 -3.87 3.24 6.64
C ARG A 57 -2.59 4.04 6.79
N ASP A 58 -2.63 5.10 7.57
CA ASP A 58 -1.47 5.97 7.74
C ASP A 58 -0.32 5.24 8.43
N ARG A 59 -0.63 4.41 9.42
CA ARG A 59 0.37 3.58 10.08
C ARG A 59 1.02 2.62 9.10
N ARG A 60 0.21 1.94 8.29
CA ARG A 60 0.71 1.00 7.30
C ARG A 60 1.54 1.71 6.24
N PHE A 61 1.09 2.87 5.81
CA PHE A 61 1.83 3.67 4.83
C PHE A 61 3.22 4.05 5.36
N ASN A 62 3.29 4.44 6.63
CA ASN A 62 4.55 4.80 7.25
C ASN A 62 5.48 3.60 7.38
N GLU A 63 4.96 2.41 7.67
CA GLU A 63 5.75 1.19 7.71
C GLU A 63 6.37 0.91 6.33
N ILE A 64 5.58 1.04 5.29
CA ILE A 64 6.05 0.83 3.91
C ILE A 64 7.13 1.87 3.58
N LYS A 65 6.89 3.11 3.95
CA LYS A 65 7.83 4.19 3.71
C LYS A 65 9.19 3.91 4.36
N GLU A 66 9.18 3.39 5.59
CA GLU A 66 10.40 3.03 6.28
C GLU A 66 11.12 1.88 5.59
N ASP A 67 10.37 0.90 5.09
CA ASP A 67 10.94 -0.24 4.39
C ASP A 67 11.59 0.16 3.06
N LEU A 68 11.13 1.25 2.46
CA LEU A 68 11.65 1.74 1.18
C LEU A 68 12.85 2.66 1.32
N CYS A 69 13.11 3.16 2.52
CA CYS A 69 14.21 4.11 2.76
C CYS A 69 15.52 3.46 3.13
#